data_6444ed6a065d4f12a35e0a1a39ea0cb8
#
_entry.id   6444ed6a065d4f12a35e0a1a39ea0cb8
#
_cell.length_a   1.000
_cell.length_b   1.000
_cell.length_c   1.000
_cell.angle_alpha   90.00
_cell.angle_beta   90.00
_cell.angle_gamma   90.00
#
_symmetry.space_group_name_H-M   'P 1'
#
loop_
_entity.id
_entity.type
_entity.pdbx_description
1 polymer ?
#
loop_
_entity_poly.entity_id
_entity_poly.type
_entity_poly.pdbx_seq_one_letter_code
_entity_poly.pdbx_strand_id
1 'polypeptide(L)'
;MRIVQFCRKSRTAIAKDARLCYNINRQQGEPLNKKEVNSMDKQIIISVGREFGSGGHIVAANLAKHFGLPLLDSNILSEIAKENNTSEDYLRKYDESARNLFFSRTVNGFSNSPEEVIAQMQFDYIKKKADAGESFVVIGRCADWVLRDNPALVRIFILGDMEAKIKRTAERENISEDKAKSRIEQADKRRKYFHNTHSDNKWGDSRSYDITVNSTKMGLDGVTELLIKYVELVSFK
;
A
#
# COMPACT_ATOMS: atom_id res chain seq x y z
N MET A 1 37.06 -16.12 4.31
CA MET A 1 36.61 -17.41 4.90
C MET A 1 36.57 -17.50 6.43
N ARG A 2 37.06 -16.49 7.20
CA ARG A 2 37.03 -16.50 8.69
C ARG A 2 35.84 -15.78 9.34
N ILE A 3 35.09 -14.95 8.64
CA ILE A 3 34.00 -14.11 9.20
C ILE A 3 32.68 -14.87 9.25
N VAL A 4 32.43 -15.83 8.35
CA VAL A 4 31.19 -16.63 8.29
C VAL A 4 31.08 -17.65 9.43
N GLN A 5 32.20 -18.02 10.04
CA GLN A 5 32.24 -18.98 11.16
C GLN A 5 31.89 -18.38 12.51
N PHE A 6 31.95 -17.03 12.67
CA PHE A 6 31.67 -16.34 13.93
C PHE A 6 30.16 -16.18 14.20
N CYS A 7 29.35 -16.12 13.15
CA CYS A 7 27.89 -15.96 13.26
C CYS A 7 27.14 -17.22 13.78
N ARG A 8 27.83 -18.36 13.93
CA ARG A 8 27.17 -19.63 14.32
C ARG A 8 27.23 -19.98 15.82
N LYS A 9 27.87 -19.19 16.68
CA LYS A 9 28.23 -19.65 18.05
C LYS A 9 27.56 -18.95 19.24
N SER A 10 26.65 -17.99 19.11
CA SER A 10 25.99 -17.49 20.33
C SER A 10 24.53 -17.08 20.11
N ARG A 11 23.63 -17.83 20.71
CA ARG A 11 22.16 -17.59 20.67
C ARG A 11 21.67 -16.45 21.59
N THR A 12 22.54 -15.73 22.30
CA THR A 12 22.19 -14.69 23.27
C THR A 12 22.62 -13.26 22.93
N ALA A 13 23.24 -13.04 21.75
CA ALA A 13 23.65 -11.72 21.25
C ALA A 13 22.83 -11.23 20.04
N ILE A 14 21.67 -11.83 19.78
CA ILE A 14 20.97 -11.80 18.47
C ILE A 14 20.42 -10.41 18.11
N ALA A 15 20.10 -9.56 19.07
CA ALA A 15 19.52 -8.25 18.79
C ALA A 15 20.51 -7.16 18.30
N LYS A 16 21.80 -7.29 18.63
CA LYS A 16 22.84 -6.35 18.16
C LYS A 16 23.47 -6.82 16.84
N ASP A 17 23.53 -8.12 16.61
CA ASP A 17 24.15 -8.72 15.41
C ASP A 17 23.25 -8.70 14.17
N ALA A 18 21.93 -8.69 14.31
CA ALA A 18 21.01 -8.60 13.18
C ALA A 18 21.22 -7.33 12.34
N ARG A 19 21.52 -6.19 13.00
CA ARG A 19 21.85 -4.92 12.32
C ARG A 19 23.20 -4.99 11.58
N LEU A 20 24.16 -5.69 12.14
CA LEU A 20 25.49 -5.82 11.56
C LEU A 20 25.44 -6.78 10.36
N CYS A 21 24.75 -7.90 10.47
CA CYS A 21 24.51 -8.84 9.35
C CYS A 21 23.69 -8.21 8.22
N TYR A 22 22.67 -7.41 8.56
CA TYR A 22 21.88 -6.65 7.60
C TYR A 22 22.75 -5.67 6.79
N ASN A 23 23.62 -4.93 7.46
CA ASN A 23 24.52 -3.96 6.81
C ASN A 23 25.61 -4.63 5.98
N ILE A 24 26.10 -5.81 6.36
CA ILE A 24 27.12 -6.56 5.63
C ILE A 24 26.52 -7.16 4.35
N ASN A 25 25.33 -7.75 4.41
CA ASN A 25 24.64 -8.33 3.23
C ASN A 25 24.23 -7.24 2.22
N ARG A 26 23.89 -6.04 2.69
CA ARG A 26 23.58 -4.89 1.82
C ARG A 26 24.78 -4.40 1.02
N GLN A 27 26.00 -4.48 1.56
CA GLN A 27 27.22 -4.12 0.82
C GLN A 27 27.57 -5.13 -0.27
N GLN A 28 27.00 -6.35 -0.23
CA GLN A 28 27.25 -7.42 -1.21
C GLN A 28 26.13 -7.56 -2.24
N GLY A 29 25.06 -6.73 -2.19
CA GLY A 29 23.99 -6.72 -3.18
C GLY A 29 23.10 -7.98 -3.19
N GLU A 30 23.19 -8.84 -2.17
CA GLU A 30 22.37 -10.04 -2.07
C GLU A 30 20.97 -9.73 -1.52
N PRO A 31 19.87 -10.24 -2.13
CA PRO A 31 18.54 -10.11 -1.60
C PRO A 31 18.41 -10.90 -0.29
N LEU A 32 17.79 -10.30 0.72
CA LEU A 32 17.52 -10.96 2.00
C LEU A 32 16.78 -12.29 1.79
N ASN A 33 17.27 -13.35 2.42
CA ASN A 33 16.65 -14.66 2.34
C ASN A 33 15.27 -14.64 3.06
N LYS A 34 14.23 -15.21 2.43
CA LYS A 34 12.88 -15.33 3.01
C LYS A 34 12.85 -15.85 4.46
N LYS A 35 13.84 -16.66 4.86
CA LYS A 35 13.97 -17.13 6.25
C LYS A 35 14.47 -16.07 7.23
N GLU A 36 15.19 -15.06 6.76
CA GLU A 36 15.70 -13.97 7.62
C GLU A 36 14.62 -12.90 7.84
N VAL A 37 13.74 -12.71 6.86
CA VAL A 37 12.57 -11.82 6.99
C VAL A 37 11.51 -12.41 7.95
N ASN A 38 11.34 -13.74 7.97
CA ASN A 38 10.45 -14.44 8.93
C ASN A 38 11.00 -14.49 10.37
N SER A 39 12.22 -14.02 10.65
CA SER A 39 12.75 -13.87 12.01
C SER A 39 12.44 -12.50 12.63
N MET A 40 11.73 -11.64 11.93
CA MET A 40 11.22 -10.39 12.48
C MET A 40 9.89 -10.66 13.19
N ASP A 41 9.94 -10.86 14.50
CA ASP A 41 8.78 -11.08 15.38
C ASP A 41 7.75 -9.93 15.37
N LYS A 42 7.91 -8.91 14.51
CA LYS A 42 7.07 -7.71 14.50
C LYS A 42 6.34 -7.55 13.19
N GLN A 43 5.02 -7.51 13.24
CA GLN A 43 4.17 -7.22 12.10
C GLN A 43 4.54 -5.88 11.45
N ILE A 44 4.49 -5.81 10.11
CA ILE A 44 4.66 -4.60 9.31
C ILE A 44 3.51 -4.50 8.31
N ILE A 45 2.77 -3.41 8.35
CA ILE A 45 1.71 -3.11 7.38
C ILE A 45 2.02 -1.75 6.75
N ILE A 46 2.16 -1.71 5.43
CA ILE A 46 2.44 -0.48 4.69
C ILE A 46 1.22 -0.13 3.85
N SER A 47 0.52 0.94 4.20
CA SER A 47 -0.58 1.49 3.41
C SER A 47 -0.06 2.60 2.49
N VAL A 48 -0.30 2.47 1.18
CA VAL A 48 0.16 3.42 0.16
C VAL A 48 -1.02 4.10 -0.52
N GLY A 49 -1.37 5.31 -0.04
CA GLY A 49 -2.23 6.25 -0.75
C GLY A 49 -1.45 6.92 -1.90
N ARG A 50 -2.12 7.27 -2.99
CA ARG A 50 -1.42 7.82 -4.16
C ARG A 50 -2.33 8.60 -5.09
N GLU A 51 -1.80 9.64 -5.74
CA GLU A 51 -2.41 10.25 -6.91
C GLU A 51 -2.23 9.37 -8.15
N PHE A 52 -3.12 9.51 -9.13
CA PHE A 52 -3.01 8.82 -10.42
C PHE A 52 -1.82 9.39 -11.22
N GLY A 53 -1.03 8.53 -11.82
CA GLY A 53 0.17 8.95 -12.56
C GLY A 53 1.38 9.31 -11.67
N SER A 54 1.25 9.35 -10.34
CA SER A 54 2.38 9.64 -9.43
C SER A 54 3.45 8.53 -9.40
N GLY A 55 3.17 7.33 -9.95
CA GLY A 55 4.06 6.17 -9.83
C GLY A 55 3.93 5.41 -8.51
N GLY A 56 2.96 5.77 -7.66
CA GLY A 56 2.77 5.15 -6.35
C GLY A 56 2.58 3.63 -6.38
N HIS A 57 2.01 3.07 -7.44
CA HIS A 57 1.91 1.62 -7.61
C HIS A 57 3.29 0.96 -7.77
N ILE A 58 4.18 1.57 -8.56
CA ILE A 58 5.55 1.06 -8.77
C ILE A 58 6.32 1.11 -7.46
N VAL A 59 6.22 2.22 -6.73
CA VAL A 59 6.88 2.37 -5.43
C VAL A 59 6.35 1.34 -4.43
N ALA A 60 5.03 1.12 -4.35
CA ALA A 60 4.44 0.11 -3.47
C ALA A 60 4.91 -1.31 -3.82
N ALA A 61 5.00 -1.64 -5.12
CA ALA A 61 5.53 -2.92 -5.58
C ALA A 61 7.02 -3.11 -5.21
N ASN A 62 7.81 -2.05 -5.33
CA ASN A 62 9.22 -2.07 -4.92
C ASN A 62 9.39 -2.23 -3.41
N LEU A 63 8.54 -1.57 -2.60
CA LEU A 63 8.51 -1.77 -1.14
C LEU A 63 8.15 -3.22 -0.79
N ALA A 64 7.08 -3.76 -1.41
CA ALA A 64 6.67 -5.14 -1.21
C ALA A 64 7.79 -6.13 -1.56
N LYS A 65 8.47 -5.92 -2.69
CA LYS A 65 9.63 -6.73 -3.11
C LYS A 65 10.78 -6.63 -2.12
N HIS A 66 11.13 -5.41 -1.69
CA HIS A 66 12.27 -5.18 -0.78
C HIS A 66 12.07 -5.87 0.57
N PHE A 67 10.88 -5.74 1.16
CA PHE A 67 10.56 -6.36 2.46
C PHE A 67 10.09 -7.82 2.34
N GLY A 68 9.99 -8.38 1.14
CA GLY A 68 9.48 -9.74 0.92
C GLY A 68 8.01 -9.91 1.32
N LEU A 69 7.21 -8.83 1.26
CA LEU A 69 5.83 -8.80 1.67
C LEU A 69 4.86 -9.00 0.50
N PRO A 70 3.68 -9.62 0.71
CA PRO A 70 2.64 -9.65 -0.30
C PRO A 70 2.12 -8.24 -0.59
N LEU A 71 1.80 -7.98 -1.87
CA LEU A 71 1.17 -6.75 -2.33
C LEU A 71 -0.33 -6.98 -2.49
N LEU A 72 -1.12 -6.25 -1.71
CA LEU A 72 -2.58 -6.21 -1.80
C LEU A 72 -3.02 -4.99 -2.64
N ASP A 73 -3.51 -5.25 -3.83
CA ASP A 73 -4.03 -4.26 -4.79
C ASP A 73 -5.36 -4.76 -5.37
N SER A 74 -5.55 -4.72 -6.66
CA SER A 74 -6.74 -5.21 -7.37
C SER A 74 -6.98 -6.72 -7.17
N ASN A 75 -5.96 -7.48 -6.80
CA ASN A 75 -6.06 -8.90 -6.44
C ASN A 75 -6.94 -9.17 -5.19
N ILE A 76 -7.16 -8.18 -4.33
CA ILE A 76 -8.08 -8.31 -3.18
C ILE A 76 -9.47 -8.76 -3.65
N LEU A 77 -9.97 -8.21 -4.75
CA LEU A 77 -11.30 -8.57 -5.27
C LEU A 77 -11.35 -10.02 -5.75
N SER A 78 -10.27 -10.52 -6.33
CA SER A 78 -10.14 -11.92 -6.73
C SER A 78 -10.17 -12.87 -5.54
N GLU A 79 -9.47 -12.53 -4.45
CA GLU A 79 -9.47 -13.32 -3.23
C GLU A 79 -10.83 -13.28 -2.53
N ILE A 80 -11.46 -12.11 -2.44
CA ILE A 80 -12.82 -11.95 -1.89
C ILE A 80 -13.84 -12.74 -2.72
N ALA A 81 -13.72 -12.72 -4.05
CA ALA A 81 -14.59 -13.48 -4.94
C ALA A 81 -14.51 -14.99 -4.68
N LYS A 82 -13.29 -15.51 -4.47
CA LYS A 82 -13.07 -16.92 -4.10
C LYS A 82 -13.64 -17.26 -2.72
N GLU A 83 -13.35 -16.44 -1.70
CA GLU A 83 -13.82 -16.67 -0.33
C GLU A 83 -15.36 -16.66 -0.23
N ASN A 84 -16.03 -15.78 -1.01
CA ASN A 84 -17.48 -15.60 -0.95
C ASN A 84 -18.24 -16.33 -2.07
N ASN A 85 -17.56 -17.12 -2.89
CA ASN A 85 -18.13 -17.84 -4.04
C ASN A 85 -18.97 -16.92 -4.96
N THR A 86 -18.42 -15.70 -5.25
CA THR A 86 -19.05 -14.69 -6.08
C THR A 86 -18.18 -14.35 -7.31
N SER A 87 -18.77 -13.62 -8.29
CA SER A 87 -18.04 -13.24 -9.51
C SER A 87 -17.10 -12.07 -9.25
N GLU A 88 -15.84 -12.21 -9.61
CA GLU A 88 -14.86 -11.12 -9.60
C GLU A 88 -15.28 -9.95 -10.48
N ASP A 89 -15.86 -10.23 -11.66
CA ASP A 89 -16.35 -9.18 -12.57
C ASP A 89 -17.48 -8.36 -11.95
N TYR A 90 -18.34 -9.00 -11.16
CA TYR A 90 -19.36 -8.30 -10.39
C TYR A 90 -18.73 -7.36 -9.37
N LEU A 91 -17.74 -7.82 -8.61
CA LEU A 91 -17.05 -6.98 -7.62
C LEU A 91 -16.31 -5.82 -8.29
N ARG A 92 -15.62 -6.06 -9.40
CA ARG A 92 -14.87 -5.03 -10.15
C ARG A 92 -15.77 -3.94 -10.73
N LYS A 93 -17.00 -4.27 -11.13
CA LYS A 93 -17.95 -3.32 -11.66
C LYS A 93 -18.31 -2.18 -10.69
N TYR A 94 -18.33 -2.48 -9.40
CA TYR A 94 -18.72 -1.53 -8.36
C TYR A 94 -17.53 -1.03 -7.52
N ASP A 95 -16.32 -1.46 -7.86
CA ASP A 95 -15.11 -1.07 -7.16
C ASP A 95 -14.80 0.43 -7.36
N GLU A 96 -14.56 1.14 -6.26
CA GLU A 96 -14.33 2.61 -6.24
C GLU A 96 -15.40 3.42 -7.01
N SER A 97 -16.57 2.87 -7.28
CA SER A 97 -17.68 3.57 -7.93
C SER A 97 -18.36 4.55 -6.97
N ALA A 98 -18.89 5.64 -7.50
CA ALA A 98 -19.72 6.54 -6.72
C ALA A 98 -21.07 5.89 -6.44
N ARG A 99 -21.51 5.97 -5.17
CA ARG A 99 -22.80 5.43 -4.74
C ARG A 99 -23.95 6.00 -5.56
N ASN A 100 -24.81 5.15 -6.08
CA ASN A 100 -26.03 5.56 -6.74
C ASN A 100 -27.13 5.83 -5.69
N LEU A 101 -27.35 7.10 -5.35
CA LEU A 101 -28.30 7.53 -4.33
C LEU A 101 -29.76 7.21 -4.68
N PHE A 102 -30.09 7.07 -5.96
CA PHE A 102 -31.47 6.80 -6.39
C PHE A 102 -31.92 5.36 -6.11
N PHE A 103 -30.98 4.41 -6.03
CA PHE A 103 -31.28 2.99 -5.85
C PHE A 103 -30.77 2.41 -4.55
N SER A 104 -30.19 3.24 -3.66
CA SER A 104 -29.66 2.79 -2.39
C SER A 104 -30.60 3.15 -1.24
N ARG A 105 -30.93 2.16 -0.40
CA ARG A 105 -31.61 2.37 0.89
C ARG A 105 -30.60 2.27 2.02
N THR A 106 -30.74 3.16 3.00
CA THR A 106 -30.01 3.06 4.26
C THR A 106 -31.02 2.64 5.34
N VAL A 107 -30.77 1.49 5.97
CA VAL A 107 -31.59 0.98 7.09
C VAL A 107 -30.66 0.80 8.28
N ASN A 108 -30.98 1.43 9.41
CA ASN A 108 -30.18 1.39 10.64
C ASN A 108 -28.68 1.75 10.42
N GLY A 109 -28.40 2.71 9.55
CA GLY A 109 -27.03 3.13 9.25
C GLY A 109 -26.28 2.27 8.22
N PHE A 110 -26.84 1.17 7.77
CA PHE A 110 -26.25 0.30 6.75
C PHE A 110 -26.88 0.57 5.39
N SER A 111 -26.03 0.81 4.39
CA SER A 111 -26.45 0.93 3.00
C SER A 111 -26.44 -0.44 2.33
N ASN A 112 -27.45 -0.70 1.48
CA ASN A 112 -27.52 -1.89 0.65
C ASN A 112 -27.00 -1.64 -0.77
N SER A 113 -26.31 -0.52 -1.01
CA SER A 113 -25.71 -0.27 -2.33
C SER A 113 -24.59 -1.26 -2.59
N PRO A 114 -24.47 -1.81 -3.80
CA PRO A 114 -23.38 -2.74 -4.13
C PRO A 114 -21.99 -2.15 -3.86
N GLU A 115 -21.82 -0.85 -4.11
CA GLU A 115 -20.55 -0.13 -3.89
C GLU A 115 -20.15 -0.16 -2.42
N GLU A 116 -21.10 0.07 -1.51
CA GLU A 116 -20.86 0.07 -0.07
C GLU A 116 -20.57 -1.33 0.45
N VAL A 117 -21.34 -2.33 -0.02
CA VAL A 117 -21.13 -3.73 0.37
C VAL A 117 -19.75 -4.20 -0.07
N ILE A 118 -19.32 -3.86 -1.30
CA ILE A 118 -18.00 -4.26 -1.80
C ILE A 118 -16.88 -3.52 -1.07
N ALA A 119 -17.06 -2.24 -0.76
CA ALA A 119 -16.09 -1.51 0.07
C ALA A 119 -15.94 -2.19 1.44
N GLN A 120 -17.04 -2.54 2.10
CA GLN A 120 -17.01 -3.23 3.39
C GLN A 120 -16.31 -4.60 3.30
N MET A 121 -16.60 -5.40 2.27
CA MET A 121 -15.92 -6.68 2.04
C MET A 121 -14.39 -6.51 1.93
N GLN A 122 -13.92 -5.44 1.27
CA GLN A 122 -12.49 -5.15 1.17
C GLN A 122 -11.91 -4.73 2.52
N PHE A 123 -12.63 -3.93 3.30
CA PHE A 123 -12.19 -3.51 4.64
C PHE A 123 -12.08 -4.70 5.58
N ASP A 124 -13.09 -5.58 5.59
CA ASP A 124 -13.11 -6.78 6.42
C ASP A 124 -11.97 -7.74 6.03
N TYR A 125 -11.71 -7.91 4.73
CA TYR A 125 -10.61 -8.73 4.24
C TYR A 125 -9.24 -8.20 4.72
N ILE A 126 -8.99 -6.89 4.57
CA ILE A 126 -7.75 -6.26 5.00
C ILE A 126 -7.60 -6.35 6.53
N LYS A 127 -8.67 -6.09 7.26
CA LYS A 127 -8.68 -6.18 8.72
C LYS A 127 -8.44 -7.60 9.22
N LYS A 128 -9.10 -8.60 8.63
CA LYS A 128 -8.89 -10.02 8.93
C LYS A 128 -7.42 -10.42 8.80
N LYS A 129 -6.74 -9.98 7.73
CA LYS A 129 -5.30 -10.23 7.55
C LYS A 129 -4.44 -9.54 8.60
N ALA A 130 -4.74 -8.29 8.91
CA ALA A 130 -4.02 -7.53 9.93
C ALA A 130 -4.18 -8.15 11.32
N ASP A 131 -5.40 -8.54 11.69
CA ASP A 131 -5.73 -9.19 12.97
C ASP A 131 -5.10 -10.59 13.09
N ALA A 132 -4.86 -11.26 11.97
CA ALA A 132 -4.11 -12.53 11.90
C ALA A 132 -2.58 -12.34 12.08
N GLY A 133 -2.09 -11.11 12.26
CA GLY A 133 -0.66 -10.82 12.39
C GLY A 133 0.11 -10.84 11.08
N GLU A 134 -0.58 -10.90 9.92
CA GLU A 134 0.09 -10.91 8.62
C GLU A 134 0.73 -9.54 8.32
N SER A 135 1.91 -9.57 7.70
CA SER A 135 2.60 -8.39 7.17
C SER A 135 2.34 -8.25 5.68
N PHE A 136 2.01 -7.05 5.21
CA PHE A 136 1.71 -6.80 3.80
C PHE A 136 1.86 -5.32 3.41
N VAL A 137 1.94 -5.07 2.10
CA VAL A 137 1.78 -3.74 1.50
C VAL A 137 0.40 -3.68 0.87
N VAL A 138 -0.38 -2.63 1.15
CA VAL A 138 -1.72 -2.43 0.57
C VAL A 138 -1.81 -1.10 -0.15
N ILE A 139 -2.43 -1.11 -1.33
CA ILE A 139 -2.57 0.08 -2.18
C ILE A 139 -3.99 0.63 -2.11
N GLY A 140 -4.15 1.80 -1.49
CA GLY A 140 -5.43 2.49 -1.35
C GLY A 140 -6.42 1.77 -0.43
N ARG A 141 -7.66 1.56 -0.90
CA ARG A 141 -8.74 0.85 -0.16
C ARG A 141 -9.01 1.42 1.23
N CYS A 142 -8.75 2.70 1.42
CA CYS A 142 -8.91 3.34 2.72
C CYS A 142 -8.17 2.64 3.87
N ALA A 143 -7.12 1.86 3.54
CA ALA A 143 -6.41 1.03 4.52
C ALA A 143 -5.70 1.85 5.60
N ASP A 144 -5.29 3.07 5.28
CA ASP A 144 -4.77 4.07 6.21
C ASP A 144 -5.76 4.42 7.34
N TRP A 145 -7.06 4.35 7.06
CA TRP A 145 -8.12 4.58 8.03
C TRP A 145 -8.65 3.29 8.65
N VAL A 146 -8.87 2.27 7.85
CA VAL A 146 -9.40 0.96 8.29
C VAL A 146 -8.50 0.33 9.36
N LEU A 147 -7.19 0.49 9.22
CA LEU A 147 -6.17 -0.08 10.13
C LEU A 147 -5.55 0.96 11.07
N ARG A 148 -6.14 2.15 11.24
CA ARG A 148 -5.57 3.27 12.01
C ARG A 148 -5.18 2.94 13.45
N ASP A 149 -5.84 1.95 14.05
CA ASP A 149 -5.61 1.52 15.41
C ASP A 149 -4.54 0.41 15.51
N ASN A 150 -4.03 -0.09 14.36
CA ASN A 150 -2.99 -1.11 14.34
C ASN A 150 -1.60 -0.46 14.49
N PRO A 151 -0.83 -0.80 15.53
CA PRO A 151 0.48 -0.19 15.79
C PRO A 151 1.55 -0.54 14.76
N ALA A 152 1.33 -1.56 13.93
CA ALA A 152 2.24 -1.96 12.86
C ALA A 152 2.02 -1.19 11.54
N LEU A 153 1.00 -0.31 11.50
CA LEU A 153 0.64 0.43 10.30
C LEU A 153 1.61 1.58 10.04
N VAL A 154 2.12 1.65 8.81
CA VAL A 154 2.86 2.79 8.25
C VAL A 154 2.05 3.38 7.11
N ARG A 155 1.65 4.65 7.23
CA ARG A 155 0.77 5.36 6.28
C ARG A 155 1.58 6.26 5.37
N ILE A 156 1.63 5.92 4.09
CA ILE A 156 2.39 6.64 3.08
C ILE A 156 1.44 7.25 2.07
N PHE A 157 1.70 8.50 1.63
CA PHE A 157 1.02 9.10 0.49
C PHE A 157 2.01 9.55 -0.58
N ILE A 158 1.75 9.21 -1.85
CA ILE A 158 2.63 9.54 -2.97
C ILE A 158 1.89 10.44 -3.95
N LEU A 159 2.40 11.66 -4.08
CA LEU A 159 1.92 12.65 -5.04
C LEU A 159 2.97 12.90 -6.13
N GLY A 160 2.60 13.69 -7.14
CA GLY A 160 3.51 14.11 -8.20
C GLY A 160 3.03 15.39 -8.86
N ASP A 161 3.97 16.14 -9.46
CA ASP A 161 3.64 17.34 -10.21
C ASP A 161 2.78 16.98 -11.42
N MET A 162 1.80 17.83 -11.75
CA MET A 162 0.81 17.53 -12.79
C MET A 162 1.43 17.22 -14.15
N GLU A 163 2.45 18.00 -14.56
CA GLU A 163 3.16 17.77 -15.82
C GLU A 163 3.82 16.39 -15.88
N ALA A 164 4.50 15.98 -14.80
CA ALA A 164 5.14 14.69 -14.72
C ALA A 164 4.12 13.53 -14.71
N LYS A 165 2.98 13.72 -14.05
CA LYS A 165 1.87 12.77 -14.06
C LYS A 165 1.27 12.62 -15.46
N ILE A 166 1.05 13.74 -16.17
CA ILE A 166 0.51 13.77 -17.53
C ILE A 166 1.45 13.01 -18.47
N LYS A 167 2.73 13.37 -18.49
CA LYS A 167 3.73 12.74 -19.35
C LYS A 167 3.77 11.23 -19.12
N ARG A 168 3.90 10.79 -17.87
CA ARG A 168 3.95 9.36 -17.50
C ARG A 168 2.67 8.62 -17.88
N THR A 169 1.51 9.28 -17.75
CA THR A 169 0.21 8.66 -18.09
C THR A 169 0.03 8.57 -19.60
N ALA A 170 0.38 9.63 -20.36
CA ALA A 170 0.31 9.65 -21.82
C ALA A 170 1.18 8.56 -22.44
N GLU A 171 2.42 8.43 -21.95
CA GLU A 171 3.37 7.39 -22.39
C GLU A 171 2.86 5.98 -22.08
N ARG A 172 2.41 5.75 -20.84
CA ARG A 172 1.96 4.42 -20.39
C ARG A 172 0.69 3.94 -21.10
N GLU A 173 -0.27 4.84 -21.35
CA GLU A 173 -1.57 4.50 -21.92
C GLU A 173 -1.63 4.78 -23.43
N ASN A 174 -0.57 5.30 -24.02
CA ASN A 174 -0.46 5.71 -25.43
C ASN A 174 -1.61 6.63 -25.86
N ILE A 175 -1.83 7.71 -25.10
CA ILE A 175 -2.88 8.71 -25.30
C ILE A 175 -2.29 10.12 -25.35
N SER A 176 -3.06 11.10 -25.86
CA SER A 176 -2.64 12.51 -25.84
C SER A 176 -2.57 13.05 -24.40
N GLU A 177 -1.77 14.10 -24.20
CA GLU A 177 -1.61 14.77 -22.91
C GLU A 177 -2.95 15.30 -22.35
N ASP A 178 -3.82 15.86 -23.19
CA ASP A 178 -5.15 16.32 -22.79
C ASP A 178 -6.02 15.19 -22.26
N LYS A 179 -5.99 14.03 -22.94
CA LYS A 179 -6.67 12.82 -22.46
C LYS A 179 -6.06 12.30 -21.17
N ALA A 180 -4.74 12.33 -21.06
CA ALA A 180 -4.02 11.93 -19.85
C ALA A 180 -4.39 12.83 -18.66
N LYS A 181 -4.45 14.16 -18.85
CA LYS A 181 -4.90 15.11 -17.84
C LYS A 181 -6.32 14.79 -17.36
N SER A 182 -7.26 14.66 -18.28
CA SER A 182 -8.65 14.31 -17.94
C SER A 182 -8.75 12.98 -17.21
N ARG A 183 -7.94 11.98 -17.58
CA ARG A 183 -7.86 10.68 -16.94
C ARG A 183 -7.38 10.77 -15.50
N ILE A 184 -6.33 11.58 -15.26
CA ILE A 184 -5.77 11.85 -13.92
C ILE A 184 -6.84 12.49 -13.03
N GLU A 185 -7.46 13.58 -13.49
CA GLU A 185 -8.46 14.32 -12.74
C GLU A 185 -9.66 13.44 -12.35
N GLN A 186 -10.16 12.64 -13.29
CA GLN A 186 -11.26 11.70 -13.03
C GLN A 186 -10.88 10.61 -12.03
N ALA A 187 -9.69 10.02 -12.17
CA ALA A 187 -9.21 8.98 -11.28
C ALA A 187 -9.00 9.51 -9.86
N ASP A 188 -8.35 10.67 -9.72
CA ASP A 188 -8.09 11.29 -8.42
C ASP A 188 -9.41 11.76 -7.75
N LYS A 189 -10.39 12.26 -8.55
CA LYS A 189 -11.73 12.58 -8.04
C LYS A 189 -12.45 11.36 -7.47
N ARG A 190 -12.38 10.20 -8.15
CA ARG A 190 -12.99 8.96 -7.65
C ARG A 190 -12.32 8.48 -6.37
N ARG A 191 -10.98 8.46 -6.31
CA ARG A 191 -10.22 8.06 -5.11
C ARG A 191 -10.51 8.96 -3.92
N LYS A 192 -10.53 10.27 -4.16
CA LYS A 192 -10.88 11.27 -3.13
C LYS A 192 -12.28 11.06 -2.63
N TYR A 193 -13.26 10.83 -3.51
CA TYR A 193 -14.64 10.55 -3.13
C TYR A 193 -14.71 9.28 -2.29
N PHE A 194 -14.15 8.18 -2.77
CA PHE A 194 -14.16 6.90 -2.06
C PHE A 194 -13.55 7.03 -0.66
N HIS A 195 -12.34 7.58 -0.55
CA HIS A 195 -11.66 7.73 0.72
C HIS A 195 -12.44 8.63 1.70
N ASN A 196 -12.89 9.81 1.24
CA ASN A 196 -13.59 10.76 2.09
C ASN A 196 -15.01 10.31 2.50
N THR A 197 -15.59 9.33 1.79
CA THR A 197 -16.87 8.73 2.16
C THR A 197 -16.69 7.69 3.28
N HIS A 198 -15.54 7.01 3.32
CA HIS A 198 -15.28 5.90 4.25
C HIS A 198 -14.27 6.24 5.35
N SER A 199 -13.85 7.50 5.46
CA SER A 199 -12.85 7.97 6.41
C SER A 199 -13.20 9.36 6.94
N ASP A 200 -12.90 9.63 8.20
CA ASP A 200 -12.97 10.98 8.77
C ASP A 200 -11.78 11.85 8.30
N ASN A 201 -10.72 11.22 7.79
CA ASN A 201 -9.58 11.91 7.22
C ASN A 201 -9.85 12.34 5.77
N LYS A 202 -9.12 13.35 5.31
CA LYS A 202 -9.21 13.79 3.91
C LYS A 202 -8.10 13.15 3.09
N TRP A 203 -8.47 12.61 1.95
CA TRP A 203 -7.52 12.02 1.01
C TRP A 203 -6.44 13.01 0.58
N GLY A 204 -5.17 12.63 0.75
CA GLY A 204 -4.01 13.44 0.42
C GLY A 204 -3.68 14.58 1.40
N ASP A 205 -4.42 14.68 2.51
CA ASP A 205 -4.06 15.62 3.59
C ASP A 205 -2.84 15.06 4.34
N SER A 206 -1.72 15.76 4.28
CA SER A 206 -0.44 15.32 4.85
C SER A 206 -0.50 14.96 6.35
N ARG A 207 -1.47 15.52 7.08
CA ARG A 207 -1.68 15.24 8.51
C ARG A 207 -2.23 13.84 8.79
N SER A 208 -2.78 13.20 7.76
CA SER A 208 -3.39 11.87 7.84
C SER A 208 -2.40 10.75 7.54
N TYR A 209 -1.17 11.10 7.13
CA TYR A 209 -0.14 10.14 6.73
C TYR A 209 1.13 10.34 7.56
N ASP A 210 1.88 9.26 7.80
CA ASP A 210 3.13 9.32 8.52
C ASP A 210 4.24 9.95 7.67
N ILE A 211 4.13 9.78 6.34
CA ILE A 211 4.99 10.44 5.36
C ILE A 211 4.25 10.69 4.04
N THR A 212 4.41 11.90 3.49
CA THR A 212 3.92 12.29 2.17
C THR A 212 5.11 12.69 1.30
N VAL A 213 5.24 12.11 0.11
CA VAL A 213 6.38 12.36 -0.80
C VAL A 213 5.93 12.73 -2.20
N ASN A 214 6.61 13.71 -2.79
CA ASN A 214 6.46 14.05 -4.20
C ASN A 214 7.47 13.24 -5.04
N SER A 215 6.95 12.38 -5.92
CA SER A 215 7.76 11.50 -6.74
C SER A 215 8.48 12.19 -7.90
N THR A 216 8.11 13.42 -8.24
CA THR A 216 8.67 14.11 -9.42
C THR A 216 10.12 14.48 -9.21
N LYS A 217 10.47 15.07 -8.05
CA LYS A 217 11.81 15.59 -7.81
C LYS A 217 12.87 14.52 -7.59
N MET A 218 12.52 13.45 -6.92
CA MET A 218 13.46 12.37 -6.57
C MET A 218 13.45 11.22 -7.57
N GLY A 219 12.46 11.16 -8.46
CA GLY A 219 12.21 9.99 -9.27
C GLY A 219 11.65 8.80 -8.42
N LEU A 220 11.23 7.74 -9.09
CA LEU A 220 10.60 6.59 -8.41
C LEU A 220 11.60 5.79 -7.58
N ASP A 221 12.83 5.66 -8.06
CA ASP A 221 13.88 4.92 -7.35
C ASP A 221 14.30 5.65 -6.08
N GLY A 222 14.56 6.98 -6.17
CA GLY A 222 14.92 7.77 -5.00
C GLY A 222 13.81 7.82 -3.94
N VAL A 223 12.53 7.90 -4.37
CA VAL A 223 11.39 7.80 -3.45
C VAL A 223 11.33 6.41 -2.81
N THR A 224 11.56 5.36 -3.58
CA THR A 224 11.58 3.98 -3.04
C THR A 224 12.66 3.82 -1.97
N GLU A 225 13.88 4.28 -2.22
CA GLU A 225 14.99 4.22 -1.25
C GLU A 225 14.67 5.01 0.03
N LEU A 226 14.13 6.23 -0.11
CA LEU A 226 13.71 7.04 1.03
C LEU A 226 12.67 6.31 1.87
N LEU A 227 11.66 5.73 1.24
CA LEU A 227 10.56 5.06 1.94
C LEU A 227 10.98 3.73 2.56
N ILE A 228 11.88 2.98 1.94
CA ILE A 228 12.52 1.81 2.57
C ILE A 228 13.17 2.24 3.88
N LYS A 229 14.00 3.29 3.83
CA LYS A 229 14.69 3.80 5.01
C LYS A 229 13.74 4.29 6.10
N TYR A 230 12.67 4.96 5.69
CA TYR A 230 11.64 5.41 6.62
C TYR A 230 10.97 4.23 7.33
N VAL A 231 10.50 3.22 6.58
CA VAL A 231 9.86 2.03 7.13
C VAL A 231 10.80 1.29 8.09
N GLU A 232 12.07 1.13 7.73
CA GLU A 232 13.09 0.54 8.60
C GLU A 232 13.20 1.27 9.94
N LEU A 233 13.23 2.61 9.91
CA LEU A 233 13.39 3.43 11.10
C LEU A 233 12.18 3.39 12.04
N VAL A 234 10.96 3.26 11.51
CA VAL A 234 9.75 3.29 12.34
C VAL A 234 9.29 1.91 12.77
N SER A 235 9.57 0.86 11.98
CA SER A 235 9.10 -0.49 12.27
C SER A 235 10.07 -1.31 13.12
N PHE A 236 11.37 -1.02 13.10
CA PHE A 236 12.42 -1.79 13.78
C PHE A 236 13.10 -1.04 14.93
N LYS A 237 12.40 -0.13 15.56
CA LYS A 237 12.85 0.54 16.79
C LYS A 237 12.67 -0.34 18.00
#